data_fc0f417aa28763aaccc710f152c121b2
#
_entry.id   fc0f417aa28763aaccc710f152c121b2
#
_cell.length_a   1.000
_cell.length_b   1.000
_cell.length_c   1.000
_cell.angle_alpha   90.00
_cell.angle_beta   90.00
_cell.angle_gamma   90.00
#
_symmetry.space_group_name_H-M   'P 1'
#
loop_
_entity.id
_entity.type
_entity.pdbx_description
1 polymer ?
#
loop_
_entity_poly.entity_id
_entity_poly.type
_entity_poly.pdbx_seq_one_letter_code
_entity_poly.pdbx_strand_id
1 'polypeptide(L)'
;EALAERVAARVLAEPAARRIFLRIEKLDRGPGALGVEIVRDKADVAKAVAGPAVAPVVRFVPPDPADPAAFLGDGAQVLVPALPLLTRPDAATDLAARRIALLEIGQAAWAIASRSDRLTVVASRTEMDWALGQGLAVVWAPEKMVMDTPGAPEAVGNGLPLARWLADQLGRLASLFTLRQRRPDGALAK
;
A
#
# COMPACT_ATOMS: atom_id res chain seq x y z
N GLU A 1 -2.76 5.82 -14.42
CA GLU A 1 -1.41 6.41 -14.30
C GLU A 1 -0.33 5.33 -14.35
N ALA A 2 -0.32 4.32 -13.47
CA ALA A 2 0.70 3.26 -13.45
C ALA A 2 0.90 2.52 -14.79
N LEU A 3 -0.16 2.33 -15.60
CA LEU A 3 -0.03 1.77 -16.93
C LEU A 3 0.74 2.72 -17.87
N ALA A 4 0.42 4.01 -17.80
CA ALA A 4 1.08 5.02 -18.63
C ALA A 4 2.59 5.08 -18.29
N GLU A 5 2.96 5.05 -17.03
CA GLU A 5 4.37 5.04 -16.61
C GLU A 5 5.11 3.79 -17.13
N ARG A 6 4.49 2.60 -17.04
CA ARG A 6 5.10 1.36 -17.57
C ARG A 6 5.29 1.39 -19.09
N VAL A 7 4.31 1.94 -19.80
CA VAL A 7 4.42 2.10 -21.28
C VAL A 7 5.53 3.10 -21.60
N ALA A 8 5.57 4.24 -20.90
CA ALA A 8 6.61 5.24 -21.09
C ALA A 8 8.00 4.65 -20.83
N ALA A 9 8.19 3.93 -19.73
CA ALA A 9 9.44 3.27 -19.39
C ALA A 9 9.87 2.27 -20.47
N ARG A 10 8.93 1.47 -21.00
CA ARG A 10 9.20 0.49 -22.05
C ARG A 10 9.65 1.14 -23.36
N VAL A 11 8.99 2.21 -23.77
CA VAL A 11 9.35 2.96 -25.01
C VAL A 11 10.69 3.67 -24.85
N LEU A 12 10.93 4.30 -23.70
CA LEU A 12 12.18 5.02 -23.44
C LEU A 12 13.38 4.11 -23.15
N ALA A 13 13.16 2.79 -23.01
CA ALA A 13 14.23 1.80 -23.01
C ALA A 13 14.95 1.71 -24.38
N GLU A 14 14.26 2.05 -25.49
CA GLU A 14 14.87 2.10 -26.82
C GLU A 14 15.95 3.17 -26.87
N PRO A 15 17.16 2.86 -27.41
CA PRO A 15 18.29 3.80 -27.42
C PRO A 15 18.00 5.13 -28.09
N ALA A 16 17.25 5.13 -29.18
CA ALA A 16 16.91 6.33 -29.97
C ALA A 16 15.79 7.19 -29.34
N ALA A 17 14.99 6.62 -28.42
CA ALA A 17 13.91 7.37 -27.80
C ALA A 17 14.46 8.33 -26.74
N ARG A 18 14.08 9.60 -26.82
CA ARG A 18 14.51 10.66 -25.87
C ARG A 18 13.37 11.16 -25.01
N ARG A 19 12.18 11.28 -25.59
CA ARG A 19 10.97 11.80 -24.96
C ARG A 19 9.75 11.07 -25.50
N ILE A 20 8.77 10.86 -24.65
CA ILE A 20 7.47 10.29 -25.01
C ILE A 20 6.35 11.22 -24.56
N PHE A 21 5.36 11.40 -25.43
CA PHE A 21 4.04 11.97 -25.12
C PHE A 21 3.06 10.81 -25.19
N LEU A 22 2.46 10.49 -24.07
CA LEU A 22 1.57 9.32 -23.95
C LEU A 22 0.24 9.72 -23.39
N ARG A 23 -0.82 9.40 -24.13
CA ARG A 23 -2.21 9.55 -23.71
C ARG A 23 -2.86 8.18 -23.69
N ILE A 24 -3.50 7.83 -22.58
CA ILE A 24 -4.27 6.60 -22.41
C ILE A 24 -5.66 6.96 -21.93
N GLU A 25 -6.69 6.50 -22.64
CA GLU A 25 -8.06 6.79 -22.33
C GLU A 25 -8.89 5.51 -22.23
N LYS A 26 -9.84 5.48 -21.30
CA LYS A 26 -10.90 4.48 -21.21
C LYS A 26 -12.11 4.97 -21.96
N LEU A 27 -12.54 4.26 -22.99
CA LEU A 27 -13.66 4.63 -23.83
C LEU A 27 -14.99 3.98 -23.38
N ASP A 28 -14.93 3.06 -22.42
CA ASP A 28 -16.06 2.27 -21.91
C ASP A 28 -16.71 2.84 -20.64
N ARG A 29 -16.33 4.05 -20.21
CA ARG A 29 -16.72 4.65 -18.93
C ARG A 29 -17.56 5.90 -19.06
N GLY A 30 -18.54 5.91 -19.95
CA GLY A 30 -19.49 7.01 -20.10
C GLY A 30 -19.44 7.68 -21.48
N PRO A 31 -20.11 8.83 -21.66
CA PRO A 31 -20.24 9.50 -22.95
C PRO A 31 -18.96 10.22 -23.42
N GLY A 32 -17.90 10.23 -22.62
CA GLY A 32 -16.61 10.82 -22.93
C GLY A 32 -15.46 9.87 -22.68
N ALA A 33 -14.25 10.28 -23.05
CA ALA A 33 -13.02 9.57 -22.76
C ALA A 33 -12.43 10.04 -21.42
N LEU A 34 -12.17 9.12 -20.50
CA LEU A 34 -11.50 9.41 -19.24
C LEU A 34 -10.09 8.79 -19.27
N GLY A 35 -9.08 9.60 -19.11
CA GLY A 35 -7.72 9.09 -19.21
C GLY A 35 -6.66 9.94 -18.54
N VAL A 36 -5.42 9.63 -18.85
CA VAL A 36 -4.24 10.38 -18.42
C VAL A 36 -3.38 10.71 -19.63
N GLU A 37 -2.78 11.87 -19.60
CA GLU A 37 -1.73 12.28 -20.53
C GLU A 37 -0.47 12.57 -19.72
N ILE A 38 0.65 11.97 -20.13
CA ILE A 38 1.94 12.17 -19.49
C ILE A 38 3.01 12.51 -20.54
N VAL A 39 3.98 13.29 -20.12
CA VAL A 39 5.21 13.54 -20.87
C VAL A 39 6.36 13.05 -20.01
N ARG A 40 7.26 12.24 -20.59
CA ARG A 40 8.44 11.74 -19.89
C ARG A 40 9.67 11.88 -20.78
N ASP A 41 10.75 12.32 -20.19
CA ASP A 41 12.08 12.27 -20.78
C ASP A 41 12.83 11.01 -20.32
N LYS A 42 13.78 10.55 -21.11
CA LYS A 42 14.60 9.38 -20.75
C LYS A 42 15.31 9.54 -19.41
N ALA A 43 15.72 10.77 -19.07
CA ALA A 43 16.35 11.08 -17.79
C ALA A 43 15.38 10.93 -16.59
N ASP A 44 14.08 11.22 -16.78
CA ASP A 44 13.07 11.08 -15.74
C ASP A 44 12.78 9.62 -15.41
N VAL A 45 12.73 8.77 -16.44
CA VAL A 45 12.53 7.33 -16.28
C VAL A 45 13.71 6.69 -15.54
N ALA A 46 14.93 7.12 -15.82
CA ALA A 46 16.11 6.63 -15.10
C ALA A 46 16.05 6.96 -13.59
N LYS A 47 15.49 8.11 -13.22
CA LYS A 47 15.25 8.47 -11.81
C LYS A 47 14.12 7.68 -11.18
N ALA A 48 13.02 7.44 -11.90
CA ALA A 48 11.86 6.69 -11.42
C ALA A 48 12.16 5.18 -11.23
N VAL A 49 13.03 4.61 -12.10
CA VAL A 49 13.49 3.21 -12.01
C VAL A 49 14.48 3.02 -10.84
N ALA A 50 15.10 4.09 -10.37
CA ALA A 50 16.04 4.01 -9.25
C ALA A 50 15.39 3.66 -7.89
N GLY A 51 14.09 3.46 -7.80
CA GLY A 51 13.39 3.01 -6.59
C GLY A 51 13.82 3.74 -5.29
N PRO A 52 13.20 3.56 -4.17
CA PRO A 52 13.73 4.08 -2.91
C PRO A 52 15.12 3.47 -2.66
N ALA A 53 16.10 4.31 -2.34
CA ALA A 53 17.48 3.89 -2.07
C ALA A 53 17.60 2.88 -0.92
N VAL A 54 16.57 2.78 -0.10
CA VAL A 54 16.42 1.81 1.00
C VAL A 54 15.05 1.15 0.88
N ALA A 55 15.04 -0.17 0.98
CA ALA A 55 13.78 -0.95 0.95
C ALA A 55 12.85 -0.49 2.08
N PRO A 56 11.54 -0.34 1.80
CA PRO A 56 10.59 0.06 2.83
C PRO A 56 10.43 -1.01 3.89
N VAL A 57 10.22 -0.58 5.13
CA VAL A 57 9.94 -1.47 6.26
C VAL A 57 8.43 -1.61 6.42
N VAL A 58 7.92 -2.84 6.34
CA VAL A 58 6.52 -3.16 6.63
C VAL A 58 6.39 -3.52 8.11
N ARG A 59 5.53 -2.80 8.84
CA ARG A 59 5.25 -3.00 10.26
C ARG A 59 3.80 -3.39 10.48
N PHE A 60 3.59 -4.54 11.08
CA PHE A 60 2.29 -4.98 11.53
C PHE A 60 2.00 -4.39 12.91
N VAL A 61 0.95 -3.58 13.04
CA VAL A 61 0.65 -2.79 14.23
C VAL A 61 -0.75 -3.09 14.78
N PRO A 62 -1.00 -2.84 16.07
CA PRO A 62 -2.36 -2.91 16.63
C PRO A 62 -3.35 -2.05 15.84
N PRO A 63 -4.65 -2.36 15.84
CA PRO A 63 -5.65 -1.60 15.09
C PRO A 63 -5.93 -0.22 15.71
N ASP A 64 -5.58 -0.04 16.98
CA ASP A 64 -5.78 1.19 17.74
C ASP A 64 -4.58 1.45 18.68
N PRO A 65 -3.41 1.81 18.12
CA PRO A 65 -2.24 2.13 18.94
C PRO A 65 -2.43 3.49 19.63
N ALA A 66 -2.09 3.58 20.91
CA ALA A 66 -2.18 4.84 21.67
C ALA A 66 -1.27 5.93 21.07
N ASP A 67 -0.06 5.56 20.65
CA ASP A 67 0.89 6.43 19.95
C ASP A 67 1.36 5.77 18.65
N PRO A 68 0.79 6.14 17.50
CA PRO A 68 1.24 5.62 16.20
C PRO A 68 2.68 6.01 15.85
N ALA A 69 3.17 7.15 16.34
CA ALA A 69 4.51 7.62 16.03
C ALA A 69 5.59 6.75 16.66
N ALA A 70 5.30 6.04 17.76
CA ALA A 70 6.21 5.09 18.38
C ALA A 70 6.58 3.89 17.47
N PHE A 71 5.79 3.65 16.42
CA PHE A 71 6.05 2.61 15.42
C PHE A 71 6.89 3.09 14.24
N LEU A 72 7.21 4.37 14.19
CA LEU A 72 8.02 4.94 13.11
C LEU A 72 9.51 4.84 13.46
N GLY A 73 10.30 4.55 12.44
CA GLY A 73 11.75 4.60 12.44
C GLY A 73 12.24 5.50 11.30
N ASP A 74 13.46 5.32 10.87
CA ASP A 74 14.02 6.06 9.75
C ASP A 74 13.60 5.47 8.39
N GLY A 75 13.46 6.34 7.40
CA GLY A 75 13.15 5.98 6.00
C GLY A 75 11.70 5.62 5.72
N ALA A 76 11.47 5.09 4.52
CA ALA A 76 10.15 4.73 4.03
C ALA A 76 9.55 3.56 4.81
N GLN A 77 8.34 3.73 5.32
CA GLN A 77 7.67 2.72 6.14
C GLN A 77 6.19 2.55 5.79
N VAL A 78 5.72 1.32 5.94
CA VAL A 78 4.31 0.97 5.77
C VAL A 78 3.80 0.35 7.05
N LEU A 79 2.86 1.02 7.72
CA LEU A 79 2.12 0.45 8.84
C LEU A 79 0.92 -0.33 8.28
N VAL A 80 0.77 -1.56 8.71
CA VAL A 80 -0.36 -2.43 8.38
C VAL A 80 -1.13 -2.69 9.66
N PRO A 81 -2.34 -2.12 9.84
CA PRO A 81 -3.13 -2.36 11.02
C PRO A 81 -3.58 -3.81 11.12
N ALA A 82 -3.61 -4.34 12.32
CA ALA A 82 -4.33 -5.57 12.61
C ALA A 82 -5.83 -5.37 12.40
N LEU A 83 -6.53 -6.46 12.12
CA LEU A 83 -7.98 -6.45 12.04
C LEU A 83 -8.58 -6.14 13.42
N PRO A 84 -9.41 -5.10 13.53
CA PRO A 84 -10.11 -4.79 14.79
C PRO A 84 -11.00 -5.94 15.25
N LEU A 85 -11.16 -6.10 16.58
CA LEU A 85 -12.09 -7.05 17.18
C LEU A 85 -13.47 -6.39 17.32
N LEU A 86 -14.14 -6.18 16.20
CA LEU A 86 -15.48 -5.59 16.15
C LEU A 86 -16.54 -6.68 15.89
N THR A 87 -17.76 -6.44 16.36
CA THR A 87 -18.91 -7.23 15.92
C THR A 87 -19.23 -6.88 14.48
N ARG A 88 -19.12 -7.86 13.59
CA ARG A 88 -19.39 -7.67 12.17
C ARG A 88 -20.83 -7.99 11.83
N PRO A 89 -21.40 -7.30 10.85
CA PRO A 89 -22.67 -7.72 10.28
C PRO A 89 -22.52 -9.08 9.60
N ASP A 90 -23.57 -9.87 9.62
CA ASP A 90 -23.63 -11.12 8.86
C ASP A 90 -23.53 -10.81 7.37
N ALA A 91 -22.68 -11.55 6.68
CA ALA A 91 -22.48 -11.39 5.25
C ALA A 91 -23.07 -12.58 4.49
N ALA A 92 -23.80 -12.30 3.43
CA ALA A 92 -24.48 -13.31 2.62
C ALA A 92 -23.50 -14.20 1.82
N THR A 93 -22.25 -13.76 1.62
CA THR A 93 -21.23 -14.49 0.88
C THR A 93 -19.85 -14.29 1.49
N ASP A 94 -18.94 -15.25 1.26
CA ASP A 94 -17.54 -15.15 1.71
C ASP A 94 -16.83 -13.92 1.10
N LEU A 95 -17.16 -13.55 -0.13
CA LEU A 95 -16.64 -12.36 -0.77
C LEU A 95 -17.05 -11.08 -0.02
N ALA A 96 -18.32 -11.00 0.40
CA ALA A 96 -18.81 -9.86 1.17
C ALA A 96 -18.15 -9.83 2.56
N ALA A 97 -18.04 -10.98 3.23
CA ALA A 97 -17.38 -11.11 4.53
C ALA A 97 -15.91 -10.65 4.45
N ARG A 98 -15.19 -11.12 3.42
CA ARG A 98 -13.80 -10.70 3.15
C ARG A 98 -13.70 -9.19 2.95
N ARG A 99 -14.58 -8.62 2.14
CA ARG A 99 -14.59 -7.18 1.83
C ARG A 99 -14.86 -6.35 3.08
N ILE A 100 -15.81 -6.74 3.92
CA ILE A 100 -16.11 -6.09 5.20
C ILE A 100 -14.86 -6.09 6.09
N ALA A 101 -14.18 -7.22 6.23
CA ALA A 101 -12.96 -7.31 7.04
C ALA A 101 -11.83 -6.40 6.50
N LEU A 102 -11.67 -6.29 5.19
CA LEU A 102 -10.69 -5.39 4.57
C LEU A 102 -11.03 -3.92 4.80
N LEU A 103 -12.32 -3.56 4.75
CA LEU A 103 -12.79 -2.20 5.04
C LEU A 103 -12.59 -1.82 6.51
N GLU A 104 -12.73 -2.76 7.45
CA GLU A 104 -12.43 -2.53 8.87
C GLU A 104 -10.95 -2.21 9.10
N ILE A 105 -10.03 -2.92 8.43
CA ILE A 105 -8.59 -2.59 8.46
C ILE A 105 -8.36 -1.20 7.84
N GLY A 106 -9.06 -0.87 6.75
CA GLY A 106 -9.02 0.46 6.15
C GLY A 106 -9.48 1.56 7.09
N GLN A 107 -10.55 1.33 7.84
CA GLN A 107 -11.04 2.26 8.86
C GLN A 107 -10.01 2.45 9.99
N ALA A 108 -9.39 1.37 10.45
CA ALA A 108 -8.29 1.44 11.42
C ALA A 108 -7.10 2.23 10.86
N ALA A 109 -6.77 2.09 9.58
CA ALA A 109 -5.72 2.86 8.94
C ALA A 109 -5.98 4.38 9.00
N TRP A 110 -7.21 4.81 8.71
CA TRP A 110 -7.61 6.21 8.84
C TRP A 110 -7.57 6.70 10.28
N ALA A 111 -8.04 5.89 11.23
CA ALA A 111 -8.00 6.22 12.65
C ALA A 111 -6.56 6.39 13.16
N ILE A 112 -5.62 5.54 12.73
CA ILE A 112 -4.21 5.63 13.08
C ILE A 112 -3.59 6.90 12.46
N ALA A 113 -3.80 7.13 11.17
CA ALA A 113 -3.21 8.28 10.48
C ALA A 113 -3.73 9.62 11.04
N SER A 114 -5.00 9.69 11.47
CA SER A 114 -5.56 10.92 12.05
C SER A 114 -4.88 11.41 13.34
N ARG A 115 -4.05 10.55 13.96
CA ARG A 115 -3.33 10.87 15.22
C ARG A 115 -1.90 11.36 15.01
N SER A 116 -1.43 11.44 13.78
CA SER A 116 -0.06 11.87 13.47
C SER A 116 0.01 12.51 12.09
N ASP A 117 0.51 13.72 12.02
CA ASP A 117 0.78 14.47 10.79
C ASP A 117 1.92 13.85 9.93
N ARG A 118 2.67 12.91 10.53
CA ARG A 118 3.72 12.15 9.85
C ARG A 118 3.20 10.95 9.04
N LEU A 119 1.90 10.65 9.13
CA LEU A 119 1.29 9.48 8.52
C LEU A 119 0.27 9.87 7.47
N THR A 120 0.33 9.19 6.33
CA THR A 120 -0.63 9.33 5.23
C THR A 120 -1.25 7.98 4.91
N VAL A 121 -2.58 7.95 4.71
CA VAL A 121 -3.24 6.72 4.27
C VAL A 121 -3.03 6.53 2.78
N VAL A 122 -2.70 5.30 2.40
CA VAL A 122 -2.61 4.87 1.00
C VAL A 122 -3.46 3.63 0.78
N ALA A 123 -4.19 3.58 -0.33
CA ALA A 123 -5.08 2.48 -0.67
C ALA A 123 -4.69 1.77 -1.97
N SER A 124 -3.99 2.45 -2.87
CA SER A 124 -3.56 1.90 -4.15
C SER A 124 -2.05 1.70 -4.24
N ARG A 125 -1.63 0.84 -5.17
CA ARG A 125 -0.20 0.63 -5.45
C ARG A 125 0.49 1.92 -5.92
N THR A 126 -0.18 2.73 -6.72
CA THR A 126 0.37 4.00 -7.23
C THR A 126 0.64 5.00 -6.11
N GLU A 127 -0.33 5.17 -5.19
CA GLU A 127 -0.15 6.03 -4.01
C GLU A 127 1.00 5.54 -3.13
N MET A 128 1.06 4.22 -2.90
CA MET A 128 2.12 3.61 -2.11
C MET A 128 3.50 3.83 -2.72
N ASP A 129 3.66 3.50 -4.01
CA ASP A 129 4.94 3.65 -4.70
C ASP A 129 5.40 5.11 -4.73
N TRP A 130 4.47 6.06 -4.91
CA TRP A 130 4.79 7.48 -4.85
C TRP A 130 5.24 7.90 -3.45
N ALA A 131 4.48 7.56 -2.42
CA ALA A 131 4.78 7.95 -1.04
C ALA A 131 6.11 7.36 -0.55
N LEU A 132 6.35 6.08 -0.83
CA LEU A 132 7.61 5.41 -0.50
C LEU A 132 8.79 6.00 -1.26
N GLY A 133 8.58 6.39 -2.52
CA GLY A 133 9.59 7.10 -3.33
C GLY A 133 9.98 8.47 -2.75
N GLN A 134 9.08 9.10 -1.97
CA GLN A 134 9.35 10.32 -1.22
C GLN A 134 9.93 10.08 0.18
N GLY A 135 10.13 8.82 0.57
CA GLY A 135 10.59 8.46 1.91
C GLY A 135 9.55 8.63 3.01
N LEU A 136 8.26 8.73 2.64
CA LEU A 136 7.18 8.95 3.60
C LEU A 136 6.81 7.68 4.37
N ALA A 137 6.30 7.87 5.59
CA ALA A 137 5.64 6.83 6.34
C ALA A 137 4.13 6.80 6.00
N VAL A 138 3.62 5.62 5.70
CA VAL A 138 2.22 5.44 5.30
C VAL A 138 1.51 4.40 6.15
N VAL A 139 0.19 4.52 6.23
CA VAL A 139 -0.69 3.48 6.77
C VAL A 139 -1.50 2.91 5.62
N TRP A 140 -1.49 1.60 5.48
CA TRP A 140 -2.13 0.94 4.34
C TRP A 140 -3.59 0.59 4.61
N ALA A 141 -4.48 1.09 3.75
CA ALA A 141 -5.88 0.68 3.65
C ALA A 141 -6.00 -0.41 2.55
N PRO A 142 -6.15 -1.70 2.91
CA PRO A 142 -5.86 -2.82 2.00
C PRO A 142 -6.94 -3.11 0.96
N GLU A 143 -8.18 -2.69 1.17
CA GLU A 143 -9.33 -3.19 0.43
C GLU A 143 -9.14 -3.09 -1.08
N LYS A 144 -8.83 -1.91 -1.58
CA LYS A 144 -8.68 -1.69 -3.02
C LYS A 144 -7.57 -2.54 -3.63
N MET A 145 -6.40 -2.53 -3.03
CA MET A 145 -5.22 -3.21 -3.57
C MET A 145 -5.39 -4.73 -3.54
N VAL A 146 -5.96 -5.27 -2.45
CA VAL A 146 -6.20 -6.72 -2.30
C VAL A 146 -7.30 -7.21 -3.23
N MET A 147 -8.36 -6.43 -3.41
CA MET A 147 -9.47 -6.82 -4.29
C MET A 147 -9.13 -6.71 -5.78
N ASP A 148 -8.24 -5.79 -6.13
CA ASP A 148 -7.84 -5.54 -7.53
C ASP A 148 -6.64 -6.41 -7.98
N THR A 149 -5.96 -7.12 -7.05
CA THR A 149 -4.78 -7.91 -7.39
C THR A 149 -5.09 -9.41 -7.47
N PRO A 150 -4.99 -10.04 -8.64
CA PRO A 150 -5.11 -11.49 -8.77
C PRO A 150 -4.09 -12.22 -7.88
N GLY A 151 -4.52 -13.25 -7.16
CA GLY A 151 -3.66 -14.02 -6.27
C GLY A 151 -3.35 -13.35 -4.93
N ALA A 152 -4.01 -12.24 -4.60
CA ALA A 152 -3.94 -11.68 -3.26
C ALA A 152 -4.57 -12.64 -2.22
N PRO A 153 -4.15 -12.61 -0.94
CA PRO A 153 -4.63 -13.53 0.08
C PRO A 153 -6.16 -13.54 0.18
N GLU A 154 -6.77 -14.70 0.10
CA GLU A 154 -8.22 -14.85 0.30
C GLU A 154 -8.57 -14.69 1.78
N ALA A 155 -7.76 -15.27 2.67
CA ALA A 155 -7.96 -15.17 4.10
C ALA A 155 -7.37 -13.87 4.66
N VAL A 156 -8.20 -13.04 5.27
CA VAL A 156 -7.78 -11.82 5.97
C VAL A 156 -7.13 -12.16 7.32
N GLY A 157 -7.66 -13.18 8.01
CA GLY A 157 -7.23 -13.59 9.35
C GLY A 157 -7.26 -12.39 10.31
N ASN A 158 -6.20 -12.20 11.07
CA ASN A 158 -6.01 -11.03 11.92
C ASN A 158 -5.32 -9.84 11.20
N GLY A 159 -5.13 -9.91 9.88
CA GLY A 159 -4.40 -8.93 9.08
C GLY A 159 -2.93 -9.29 8.83
N LEU A 160 -2.34 -10.21 9.58
CA LEU A 160 -0.93 -10.62 9.40
C LEU A 160 -0.64 -11.27 8.03
N PRO A 161 -1.53 -12.11 7.46
CA PRO A 161 -1.35 -12.63 6.10
C PRO A 161 -1.23 -11.52 5.05
N LEU A 162 -2.00 -10.44 5.21
CA LEU A 162 -1.95 -9.28 4.32
C LEU A 162 -0.64 -8.51 4.45
N ALA A 163 -0.13 -8.33 5.69
CA ALA A 163 1.14 -7.67 5.93
C ALA A 163 2.32 -8.44 5.29
N ARG A 164 2.30 -9.76 5.37
CA ARG A 164 3.30 -10.63 4.72
C ARG A 164 3.23 -10.52 3.20
N TRP A 165 2.02 -10.64 2.64
CA TRP A 165 1.82 -10.50 1.21
C TRP A 165 2.27 -9.13 0.70
N LEU A 166 1.96 -8.05 1.43
CA LEU A 166 2.42 -6.71 1.06
C LEU A 166 3.95 -6.61 1.08
N ALA A 167 4.60 -7.17 2.10
CA ALA A 167 6.06 -7.20 2.18
C ALA A 167 6.68 -7.91 0.95
N ASP A 168 6.08 -9.03 0.52
CA ASP A 168 6.49 -9.75 -0.69
C ASP A 168 6.26 -8.92 -1.96
N GLN A 169 5.13 -8.17 -2.03
CA GLN A 169 4.81 -7.28 -3.16
C GLN A 169 5.74 -6.08 -3.28
N LEU A 170 6.27 -5.59 -2.16
CA LEU A 170 7.22 -4.48 -2.13
C LEU A 170 8.66 -4.90 -2.39
N GLY A 171 8.88 -6.19 -2.61
CA GLY A 171 10.16 -6.80 -2.92
C GLY A 171 10.78 -7.52 -1.72
N ARG A 172 11.60 -8.55 -2.01
CA ARG A 172 12.24 -9.42 -1.01
C ARG A 172 13.14 -8.70 0.02
N LEU A 173 13.27 -7.38 -0.08
CA LEU A 173 14.04 -6.55 0.84
C LEU A 173 13.19 -5.88 1.92
N ALA A 174 11.85 -6.02 1.87
CA ALA A 174 11.00 -5.49 2.92
C ALA A 174 11.15 -6.33 4.20
N SER A 175 11.56 -5.69 5.29
CA SER A 175 11.60 -6.32 6.61
C SER A 175 10.22 -6.32 7.24
N LEU A 176 9.69 -7.47 7.60
CA LEU A 176 8.46 -7.56 8.37
C LEU A 176 8.77 -7.50 9.87
N PHE A 177 8.45 -6.39 10.51
CA PHE A 177 8.50 -6.25 11.95
C PHE A 177 7.12 -6.51 12.56
N THR A 178 6.97 -7.62 13.28
CA THR A 178 5.82 -7.87 14.14
C THR A 178 6.20 -7.45 15.55
N LEU A 179 5.64 -6.34 16.02
CA LEU A 179 5.82 -5.94 17.41
C LEU A 179 4.99 -6.86 18.30
N ARG A 180 5.68 -7.73 19.05
CA ARG A 180 5.02 -8.46 20.13
C ARG A 180 4.50 -7.45 21.15
N GLN A 181 3.20 -7.43 21.39
CA GLN A 181 2.64 -6.72 22.53
C GLN A 181 3.28 -7.27 23.81
N ARG A 182 4.03 -6.44 24.55
CA ARG A 182 4.32 -6.73 25.94
C ARG A 182 2.99 -6.63 26.71
N ARG A 183 2.61 -7.70 27.36
CA ARG A 183 1.55 -7.64 28.36
C ARG A 183 1.98 -6.65 29.46
N PRO A 184 1.01 -5.94 30.08
CA PRO A 184 1.32 -4.99 31.17
C PRO A 184 1.98 -5.66 32.38
N ASP A 185 1.97 -6.99 32.49
CA ASP A 185 2.61 -7.79 33.54
C ASP A 185 4.08 -8.19 33.23
N GLY A 186 4.64 -7.74 32.12
CA GLY A 186 6.04 -8.00 31.74
C GLY A 186 6.31 -9.42 31.21
N ALA A 187 5.32 -10.28 31.10
CA ALA A 187 5.48 -11.64 30.59
C ALA A 187 5.45 -11.67 29.05
N LEU A 188 6.41 -12.38 28.44
CA LEU A 188 6.41 -12.70 27.01
C LEU A 188 5.29 -13.69 26.70
N ALA A 189 4.38 -13.34 25.80
CA ALA A 189 3.42 -14.30 25.26
C ALA A 189 4.17 -15.42 24.54
N LYS A 190 3.88 -16.68 24.92
CA LYS A 190 4.39 -17.89 24.25
C LYS A 190 3.78 -18.05 22.88
#